data_93eff06cdadfa7a038e5b1970dc081a3
#
_entry.id   93eff06cdadfa7a038e5b1970dc081a3
#
_cell.length_a   1.000
_cell.length_b   1.000
_cell.length_c   1.000
_cell.angle_alpha   90.00
_cell.angle_beta   90.00
_cell.angle_gamma   90.00
#
_symmetry.space_group_name_H-M   'P 1'
#
loop_
_entity.id
_entity.type
_entity.pdbx_description
1 polymer ?
#
loop_
_entity_poly.entity_id
_entity_poly.type
_entity_poly.pdbx_seq_one_letter_code
_entity_poly.pdbx_strand_id
1 'polypeptide(L)'
;MANDFIGAQLGSVGQQIERGELKAAATLLNALVKSAPHDARIYFLGASMAQQAGNLPACIQSLERALDLAPEWVDAHVARIRAISELGEHQLALDATTEALEICGENLALLEMASAVADRANVIEQQEKFLERAVAVAPQRVDILNALAVCSQRLNHLDSAEKSYRRARNLAPGNVIAISGMAAVAELRGDVDAATRDMQLARQLSPNDPVIAFNLAAATGEVPATMPAAMVSSLFDDYAPRFDKELVGDLQYGVPRRFAEIIVGRHPDRVVDVLDLGSGTGLVGLYLGPIHGTLVGVELSGKMIEEALKHGLYHRFHQVNLLDALAQTPPAQYDVITAADVFIYVGELTQAIANAYNVLRPGGMLLFSCESTTDGEPDLLLRSSNRFAHSERSVRRLCEAAGFNTITIEATTLRNEGEAPLTGFICRAERA
;
A
#
# COMPACT_ATOMS: atom_id res chain seq x y z
N MET A 1 -11.44 -46.75 -21.36
CA MET A 1 -11.70 -47.37 -20.01
C MET A 1 -10.64 -47.01 -18.98
N ALA A 2 -9.33 -47.24 -19.17
CA ALA A 2 -8.32 -46.86 -18.16
C ALA A 2 -8.17 -45.30 -17.97
N ASN A 3 -8.22 -44.54 -19.03
CA ASN A 3 -8.16 -43.06 -18.98
C ASN A 3 -9.37 -42.42 -18.30
N ASP A 4 -10.57 -43.02 -18.43
CA ASP A 4 -11.78 -42.54 -17.74
C ASP A 4 -11.72 -42.76 -16.23
N PHE A 5 -11.09 -43.87 -15.80
CA PHE A 5 -10.95 -44.17 -14.38
C PHE A 5 -9.99 -43.24 -13.65
N ILE A 6 -8.85 -42.94 -14.26
CA ILE A 6 -7.88 -41.98 -13.71
C ILE A 6 -8.52 -40.56 -13.65
N GLY A 7 -9.23 -40.15 -14.71
CA GLY A 7 -9.94 -38.89 -14.75
C GLY A 7 -10.96 -38.71 -13.61
N ALA A 8 -11.75 -39.75 -13.32
CA ALA A 8 -12.71 -39.72 -12.22
C ALA A 8 -12.03 -39.63 -10.83
N GLN A 9 -10.90 -40.33 -10.65
CA GLN A 9 -10.13 -40.24 -9.41
C GLN A 9 -9.47 -38.86 -9.22
N LEU A 10 -8.93 -38.25 -10.29
CA LEU A 10 -8.41 -36.90 -10.25
C LEU A 10 -9.49 -35.88 -9.91
N GLY A 11 -10.69 -36.01 -10.45
CA GLY A 11 -11.85 -35.19 -10.10
C GLY A 11 -12.20 -35.33 -8.59
N SER A 12 -12.14 -36.54 -8.05
CA SER A 12 -12.35 -36.78 -6.61
C SER A 12 -11.27 -36.09 -5.75
N VAL A 13 -10.00 -36.16 -6.17
CA VAL A 13 -8.90 -35.48 -5.49
C VAL A 13 -9.12 -33.96 -5.50
N GLY A 14 -9.48 -33.37 -6.64
CA GLY A 14 -9.77 -31.96 -6.74
C GLY A 14 -10.85 -31.50 -5.76
N GLN A 15 -11.98 -32.26 -5.70
CA GLN A 15 -13.05 -31.97 -4.74
C GLN A 15 -12.61 -32.10 -3.28
N GLN A 16 -11.77 -33.08 -2.93
CA GLN A 16 -11.23 -33.21 -1.58
C GLN A 16 -10.32 -32.06 -1.20
N ILE A 17 -9.48 -31.60 -2.15
CA ILE A 17 -8.65 -30.40 -1.96
C ILE A 17 -9.55 -29.17 -1.70
N GLU A 18 -10.55 -28.92 -2.54
CA GLU A 18 -11.49 -27.80 -2.38
C GLU A 18 -12.21 -27.81 -1.02
N ARG A 19 -12.50 -28.99 -0.48
CA ARG A 19 -13.11 -29.17 0.86
C ARG A 19 -12.13 -29.10 2.03
N GLY A 20 -10.83 -28.95 1.76
CA GLY A 20 -9.78 -28.98 2.79
C GLY A 20 -9.48 -30.37 3.35
N GLU A 21 -9.95 -31.45 2.71
CA GLU A 21 -9.75 -32.84 3.12
C GLU A 21 -8.37 -33.35 2.68
N LEU A 22 -7.30 -32.61 3.03
CA LEU A 22 -5.94 -32.80 2.48
C LEU A 22 -5.35 -34.20 2.75
N LYS A 23 -5.69 -34.83 3.88
CA LYS A 23 -5.21 -36.19 4.19
C LYS A 23 -5.81 -37.24 3.26
N ALA A 24 -7.09 -37.11 2.91
CA ALA A 24 -7.77 -38.01 1.98
C ALA A 24 -7.22 -37.80 0.56
N ALA A 25 -7.08 -36.55 0.13
CA ALA A 25 -6.47 -36.19 -1.15
C ALA A 25 -5.05 -36.75 -1.29
N ALA A 26 -4.20 -36.61 -0.27
CA ALA A 26 -2.84 -37.15 -0.25
C ALA A 26 -2.81 -38.66 -0.41
N THR A 27 -3.72 -39.37 0.27
CA THR A 27 -3.80 -40.84 0.18
C THR A 27 -4.13 -41.29 -1.25
N LEU A 28 -5.09 -40.61 -1.89
CA LEU A 28 -5.51 -40.94 -3.24
C LEU A 28 -4.44 -40.54 -4.28
N LEU A 29 -3.81 -39.38 -4.12
CA LEU A 29 -2.69 -38.93 -4.96
C LEU A 29 -1.52 -39.90 -4.91
N ASN A 30 -1.13 -40.39 -3.72
CA ASN A 30 -0.05 -41.37 -3.56
C ASN A 30 -0.37 -42.71 -4.25
N ALA A 31 -1.63 -43.11 -4.30
CA ALA A 31 -2.06 -44.30 -5.07
C ALA A 31 -1.97 -44.06 -6.57
N LEU A 32 -2.38 -42.85 -7.03
CA LEU A 32 -2.33 -42.47 -8.44
C LEU A 32 -0.88 -42.33 -8.95
N VAL A 33 0.04 -41.76 -8.17
CA VAL A 33 1.47 -41.71 -8.53
C VAL A 33 2.03 -43.11 -8.81
N LYS A 34 1.62 -44.14 -8.04
CA LYS A 34 2.08 -45.51 -8.25
C LYS A 34 1.46 -46.17 -9.50
N SER A 35 0.23 -45.83 -9.83
CA SER A 35 -0.50 -46.46 -10.95
C SER A 35 -0.30 -45.72 -12.28
N ALA A 36 -0.04 -44.41 -12.24
CA ALA A 36 0.12 -43.55 -13.42
C ALA A 36 1.21 -42.50 -13.23
N PRO A 37 2.48 -42.85 -13.00
CA PRO A 37 3.57 -41.94 -12.65
C PRO A 37 3.94 -40.90 -13.73
N HIS A 38 3.40 -41.06 -14.94
CA HIS A 38 3.64 -40.17 -16.08
C HIS A 38 2.44 -39.26 -16.39
N ASP A 39 1.41 -39.22 -15.55
CA ASP A 39 0.29 -38.28 -15.72
C ASP A 39 0.57 -36.99 -14.98
N ALA A 40 0.87 -35.95 -15.74
CA ALA A 40 1.22 -34.61 -15.22
C ALA A 40 0.16 -34.01 -14.30
N ARG A 41 -1.13 -34.33 -14.50
CA ARG A 41 -2.27 -33.84 -13.72
C ARG A 41 -2.21 -34.25 -12.26
N ILE A 42 -1.61 -35.43 -11.96
CA ILE A 42 -1.42 -35.91 -10.58
C ILE A 42 -0.51 -34.95 -9.81
N TYR A 43 0.59 -34.52 -10.41
CA TYR A 43 1.56 -33.62 -9.80
C TYR A 43 1.00 -32.19 -9.69
N PHE A 44 0.22 -31.76 -10.67
CA PHE A 44 -0.47 -30.47 -10.60
C PHE A 44 -1.46 -30.41 -9.43
N LEU A 45 -2.26 -31.46 -9.20
CA LEU A 45 -3.13 -31.56 -8.03
C LEU A 45 -2.33 -31.68 -6.73
N GLY A 46 -1.18 -32.35 -6.76
CA GLY A 46 -0.24 -32.41 -5.64
C GLY A 46 0.26 -31.00 -5.27
N ALA A 47 0.55 -30.19 -6.27
CA ALA A 47 0.93 -28.80 -6.07
C ALA A 47 -0.20 -27.96 -5.47
N SER A 48 -1.43 -28.11 -5.98
CA SER A 48 -2.62 -27.42 -5.44
C SER A 48 -2.87 -27.79 -3.96
N MET A 49 -2.69 -29.05 -3.62
CA MET A 49 -2.77 -29.52 -2.23
C MET A 49 -1.68 -28.92 -1.35
N ALA A 50 -0.43 -28.87 -1.84
CA ALA A 50 0.71 -28.29 -1.12
C ALA A 50 0.52 -26.78 -0.90
N GLN A 51 0.01 -26.05 -1.89
CA GLN A 51 -0.31 -24.63 -1.78
C GLN A 51 -1.38 -24.38 -0.71
N GLN A 52 -2.46 -25.18 -0.69
CA GLN A 52 -3.50 -25.05 0.33
C GLN A 52 -2.99 -25.38 1.73
N ALA A 53 -2.00 -26.26 1.84
CA ALA A 53 -1.31 -26.55 3.10
C ALA A 53 -0.25 -25.48 3.50
N GLY A 54 -0.05 -24.43 2.71
CA GLY A 54 0.96 -23.40 2.94
C GLY A 54 2.41 -23.85 2.66
N ASN A 55 2.60 -25.01 2.01
CA ASN A 55 3.92 -25.56 1.71
C ASN A 55 4.34 -25.20 0.27
N LEU A 56 4.77 -23.96 0.08
CA LEU A 56 5.18 -23.45 -1.24
C LEU A 56 6.37 -24.22 -1.85
N PRO A 57 7.42 -24.62 -1.09
CA PRO A 57 8.49 -25.44 -1.66
C PRO A 57 8.00 -26.76 -2.25
N ALA A 58 7.12 -27.49 -1.56
CA ALA A 58 6.53 -28.72 -2.07
C ALA A 58 5.60 -28.47 -3.28
N CYS A 59 4.91 -27.32 -3.30
CA CYS A 59 4.10 -26.86 -4.43
C CYS A 59 4.99 -26.70 -5.68
N ILE A 60 6.09 -25.96 -5.57
CA ILE A 60 7.03 -25.73 -6.67
C ILE A 60 7.60 -27.05 -7.19
N GLN A 61 8.11 -27.90 -6.31
CA GLN A 61 8.66 -29.22 -6.70
C GLN A 61 7.64 -30.08 -7.46
N SER A 62 6.37 -30.05 -7.03
CA SER A 62 5.30 -30.80 -7.70
C SER A 62 5.00 -30.22 -9.09
N LEU A 63 5.03 -28.88 -9.23
CA LEU A 63 4.82 -28.20 -10.52
C LEU A 63 5.98 -28.45 -11.49
N GLU A 64 7.22 -28.45 -11.01
CA GLU A 64 8.38 -28.84 -11.82
C GLU A 64 8.21 -30.24 -12.37
N ARG A 65 7.76 -31.17 -11.53
CA ARG A 65 7.50 -32.53 -12.00
C ARG A 65 6.34 -32.62 -13.00
N ALA A 66 5.31 -31.79 -12.86
CA ALA A 66 4.23 -31.70 -13.85
C ALA A 66 4.75 -31.17 -15.20
N LEU A 67 5.63 -30.15 -15.16
CA LEU A 67 6.23 -29.53 -16.33
C LEU A 67 7.27 -30.41 -17.02
N ASP A 68 8.01 -31.26 -16.28
CA ASP A 68 8.87 -32.30 -16.88
C ASP A 68 8.06 -33.24 -17.80
N LEU A 69 6.79 -33.48 -17.45
CA LEU A 69 5.91 -34.40 -18.18
C LEU A 69 5.05 -33.67 -19.24
N ALA A 70 4.79 -32.40 -19.06
CA ALA A 70 3.99 -31.56 -19.93
C ALA A 70 4.60 -30.14 -20.02
N PRO A 71 5.68 -29.94 -20.78
CA PRO A 71 6.43 -28.66 -20.81
C PRO A 71 5.62 -27.46 -21.30
N GLU A 72 4.61 -27.68 -22.15
CA GLU A 72 3.78 -26.59 -22.72
C GLU A 72 2.51 -26.31 -21.88
N TRP A 73 2.43 -26.84 -20.65
CA TRP A 73 1.24 -26.64 -19.81
C TRP A 73 1.25 -25.26 -19.15
N VAL A 74 0.55 -24.31 -19.78
CA VAL A 74 0.49 -22.91 -19.33
C VAL A 74 0.04 -22.76 -17.89
N ASP A 75 -1.01 -23.46 -17.44
CA ASP A 75 -1.53 -23.32 -16.07
C ASP A 75 -0.50 -23.78 -15.03
N ALA A 76 0.31 -24.80 -15.36
CA ALA A 76 1.36 -25.28 -14.47
C ALA A 76 2.51 -24.27 -14.38
N HIS A 77 2.90 -23.62 -15.48
CA HIS A 77 3.86 -22.52 -15.46
C HIS A 77 3.35 -21.32 -14.64
N VAL A 78 2.11 -20.89 -14.87
CA VAL A 78 1.48 -19.79 -14.11
C VAL A 78 1.46 -20.08 -12.62
N ALA A 79 1.10 -21.32 -12.24
CA ALA A 79 1.07 -21.74 -10.84
C ALA A 79 2.49 -21.78 -10.22
N ARG A 80 3.51 -22.27 -10.97
CA ARG A 80 4.91 -22.31 -10.53
C ARG A 80 5.44 -20.88 -10.29
N ILE A 81 5.26 -20.00 -11.26
CA ILE A 81 5.70 -18.62 -11.19
C ILE A 81 5.05 -17.91 -9.99
N ARG A 82 3.75 -18.11 -9.79
CA ARG A 82 3.02 -17.57 -8.64
C ARG A 82 3.60 -18.05 -7.32
N ALA A 83 3.82 -19.36 -7.16
CA ALA A 83 4.36 -19.94 -5.93
C ALA A 83 5.78 -19.42 -5.62
N ILE A 84 6.65 -19.25 -6.64
CA ILE A 84 7.98 -18.67 -6.49
C ILE A 84 7.87 -17.21 -6.05
N SER A 85 6.96 -16.42 -6.66
CA SER A 85 6.73 -15.02 -6.30
C SER A 85 6.17 -14.86 -4.88
N GLU A 86 5.32 -15.80 -4.42
CA GLU A 86 4.78 -15.84 -3.05
C GLU A 86 5.84 -16.17 -2.00
N LEU A 87 6.93 -16.85 -2.37
CA LEU A 87 8.12 -17.04 -1.52
C LEU A 87 8.98 -15.77 -1.39
N GLY A 88 8.68 -14.71 -2.14
CA GLY A 88 9.50 -13.49 -2.20
C GLY A 88 10.65 -13.55 -3.21
N GLU A 89 10.83 -14.68 -3.92
CA GLU A 89 11.90 -14.90 -4.89
C GLU A 89 11.54 -14.27 -6.25
N HIS A 90 11.30 -12.95 -6.26
CA HIS A 90 10.72 -12.25 -7.42
C HIS A 90 11.60 -12.33 -8.67
N GLN A 91 12.94 -12.26 -8.54
CA GLN A 91 13.83 -12.39 -9.70
C GLN A 91 13.74 -13.80 -10.31
N LEU A 92 13.72 -14.83 -9.48
CA LEU A 92 13.56 -16.21 -9.95
C LEU A 92 12.20 -16.42 -10.62
N ALA A 93 11.13 -15.74 -10.13
CA ALA A 93 9.82 -15.77 -10.77
C ALA A 93 9.83 -15.08 -12.15
N LEU A 94 10.57 -13.99 -12.34
CA LEU A 94 10.76 -13.32 -13.63
C LEU A 94 11.53 -14.20 -14.62
N ASP A 95 12.58 -14.87 -14.15
CA ASP A 95 13.36 -15.80 -14.98
C ASP A 95 12.49 -16.99 -15.41
N ALA A 96 11.71 -17.56 -14.50
CA ALA A 96 10.75 -18.63 -14.78
C ALA A 96 9.63 -18.18 -15.76
N THR A 97 9.25 -16.91 -15.72
CA THR A 97 8.29 -16.34 -16.69
C THR A 97 8.89 -16.26 -18.07
N THR A 98 10.14 -15.83 -18.20
CA THR A 98 10.85 -15.76 -19.47
C THR A 98 10.98 -17.15 -20.10
N GLU A 99 11.40 -18.15 -19.30
CA GLU A 99 11.44 -19.56 -19.71
C GLU A 99 10.08 -20.06 -20.22
N ALA A 100 9.01 -19.78 -19.47
CA ALA A 100 7.66 -20.20 -19.86
C ALA A 100 7.18 -19.57 -21.17
N LEU A 101 7.50 -18.30 -21.40
CA LEU A 101 7.15 -17.61 -22.64
C LEU A 101 7.99 -18.11 -23.85
N GLU A 102 9.22 -18.56 -23.63
CA GLU A 102 10.01 -19.21 -24.68
C GLU A 102 9.42 -20.56 -25.09
N ILE A 103 8.87 -21.32 -24.14
CA ILE A 103 8.28 -22.65 -24.39
C ILE A 103 6.86 -22.55 -24.95
N CYS A 104 6.00 -21.73 -24.33
CA CYS A 104 4.57 -21.64 -24.62
C CYS A 104 4.20 -20.52 -25.60
N GLY A 105 5.16 -19.65 -25.99
CA GLY A 105 4.92 -18.49 -26.85
C GLY A 105 4.17 -17.36 -26.15
N GLU A 106 3.67 -16.42 -26.92
CA GLU A 106 2.91 -15.24 -26.47
C GLU A 106 1.54 -15.64 -25.92
N ASN A 107 1.53 -16.10 -24.67
CA ASN A 107 0.31 -16.51 -23.99
C ASN A 107 -0.16 -15.43 -23.01
N LEU A 108 -1.45 -15.06 -23.08
CA LEU A 108 -2.01 -13.98 -22.29
C LEU A 108 -1.88 -14.22 -20.77
N ALA A 109 -2.17 -15.43 -20.28
CA ALA A 109 -2.11 -15.75 -18.86
C ALA A 109 -0.67 -15.65 -18.32
N LEU A 110 0.34 -16.03 -19.12
CA LEU A 110 1.74 -15.86 -18.78
C LEU A 110 2.14 -14.39 -18.77
N LEU A 111 1.69 -13.59 -19.73
CA LEU A 111 1.99 -12.16 -19.79
C LEU A 111 1.34 -11.38 -18.63
N GLU A 112 0.11 -11.72 -18.26
CA GLU A 112 -0.56 -11.16 -17.09
C GLU A 112 0.17 -11.55 -15.79
N MET A 113 0.63 -12.79 -15.67
CA MET A 113 1.44 -13.25 -14.53
C MET A 113 2.79 -12.53 -14.49
N ALA A 114 3.46 -12.40 -15.64
CA ALA A 114 4.71 -11.67 -15.79
C ALA A 114 4.60 -10.22 -15.31
N SER A 115 3.55 -9.53 -15.73
CA SER A 115 3.23 -8.17 -15.28
C SER A 115 3.03 -8.11 -13.77
N ALA A 116 2.28 -9.06 -13.19
CA ALA A 116 2.04 -9.09 -11.75
C ALA A 116 3.33 -9.36 -10.93
N VAL A 117 4.22 -10.21 -11.44
CA VAL A 117 5.53 -10.47 -10.80
C VAL A 117 6.43 -9.25 -10.92
N ALA A 118 6.48 -8.60 -12.08
CA ALA A 118 7.27 -7.39 -12.30
C ALA A 118 6.81 -6.23 -11.40
N ASP A 119 5.49 -6.10 -11.18
CA ASP A 119 4.94 -5.14 -10.24
C ASP A 119 5.40 -5.41 -8.80
N ARG A 120 5.29 -6.66 -8.32
CA ARG A 120 5.76 -7.06 -6.98
C ARG A 120 7.28 -6.88 -6.80
N ALA A 121 8.04 -7.11 -7.87
CA ALA A 121 9.49 -6.89 -7.90
C ALA A 121 9.86 -5.40 -8.01
N ASN A 122 8.89 -4.51 -8.20
CA ASN A 122 9.05 -3.08 -8.47
C ASN A 122 9.96 -2.77 -9.69
N VAL A 123 9.89 -3.62 -10.73
CA VAL A 123 10.62 -3.43 -12.00
C VAL A 123 9.65 -2.93 -13.09
N ILE A 124 9.27 -1.66 -12.96
CA ILE A 124 8.16 -1.05 -13.68
C ILE A 124 8.36 -1.06 -15.21
N GLU A 125 9.60 -0.88 -15.67
CA GLU A 125 9.93 -0.95 -17.11
C GLU A 125 9.70 -2.35 -17.72
N GLN A 126 9.91 -3.40 -16.93
CA GLN A 126 9.59 -4.76 -17.36
C GLN A 126 8.09 -5.02 -17.33
N GLN A 127 7.39 -4.48 -16.33
CA GLN A 127 5.94 -4.53 -16.24
C GLN A 127 5.30 -3.91 -17.48
N GLU A 128 5.74 -2.71 -17.89
CA GLU A 128 5.24 -2.03 -19.09
C GLU A 128 5.40 -2.89 -20.35
N LYS A 129 6.59 -3.48 -20.55
CA LYS A 129 6.85 -4.36 -21.71
C LYS A 129 5.95 -5.59 -21.74
N PHE A 130 5.69 -6.22 -20.60
CA PHE A 130 4.77 -7.36 -20.53
C PHE A 130 3.33 -6.93 -20.82
N LEU A 131 2.89 -5.77 -20.34
CA LEU A 131 1.57 -5.22 -20.61
C LEU A 131 1.40 -4.81 -22.08
N GLU A 132 2.42 -4.25 -22.73
CA GLU A 132 2.40 -3.96 -24.16
C GLU A 132 2.21 -5.24 -24.99
N ARG A 133 2.92 -6.32 -24.65
CA ARG A 133 2.77 -7.64 -25.28
C ARG A 133 1.37 -8.20 -25.01
N ALA A 134 0.86 -8.08 -23.79
CA ALA A 134 -0.51 -8.52 -23.44
C ALA A 134 -1.58 -7.75 -24.23
N VAL A 135 -1.41 -6.43 -24.41
CA VAL A 135 -2.29 -5.61 -25.29
C VAL A 135 -2.19 -6.03 -26.76
N ALA A 136 -1.04 -6.49 -27.23
CA ALA A 136 -0.90 -7.00 -28.61
C ALA A 136 -1.67 -8.32 -28.80
N VAL A 137 -1.65 -9.21 -27.80
CA VAL A 137 -2.39 -10.49 -27.81
C VAL A 137 -3.90 -10.24 -27.63
N ALA A 138 -4.29 -9.36 -26.72
CA ALA A 138 -5.69 -9.12 -26.35
C ALA A 138 -6.06 -7.62 -26.45
N PRO A 139 -6.16 -7.06 -27.65
CA PRO A 139 -6.24 -5.62 -27.88
C PRO A 139 -7.54 -4.96 -27.41
N GLN A 140 -8.55 -5.71 -27.01
CA GLN A 140 -9.85 -5.19 -26.54
C GLN A 140 -10.05 -5.37 -25.02
N ARG A 141 -9.07 -5.88 -24.30
CA ARG A 141 -9.12 -6.05 -22.83
C ARG A 141 -8.91 -4.68 -22.18
N VAL A 142 -10.00 -4.11 -21.68
CA VAL A 142 -10.03 -2.78 -21.04
C VAL A 142 -9.20 -2.75 -19.76
N ASP A 143 -9.21 -3.81 -19.00
CA ASP A 143 -8.42 -3.96 -17.77
C ASP A 143 -6.91 -3.94 -18.06
N ILE A 144 -6.43 -4.63 -19.10
CA ILE A 144 -5.02 -4.63 -19.50
C ILE A 144 -4.61 -3.25 -20.05
N LEU A 145 -5.49 -2.60 -20.81
CA LEU A 145 -5.25 -1.23 -21.28
C LEU A 145 -5.12 -0.24 -20.12
N ASN A 146 -5.96 -0.35 -19.12
CA ASN A 146 -5.87 0.47 -17.91
C ASN A 146 -4.57 0.17 -17.14
N ALA A 147 -4.20 -1.11 -16.97
CA ALA A 147 -2.94 -1.49 -16.32
C ALA A 147 -1.72 -0.93 -17.05
N LEU A 148 -1.69 -1.03 -18.39
CA LEU A 148 -0.62 -0.43 -19.21
C LEU A 148 -0.56 1.08 -19.02
N ALA A 149 -1.71 1.76 -19.04
CA ALA A 149 -1.78 3.20 -18.89
C ALA A 149 -1.27 3.66 -17.52
N VAL A 150 -1.67 2.97 -16.44
CA VAL A 150 -1.17 3.24 -15.07
C VAL A 150 0.34 3.04 -14.99
N CYS A 151 0.85 1.94 -15.56
CA CYS A 151 2.28 1.63 -15.59
C CYS A 151 3.08 2.69 -16.36
N SER A 152 2.62 3.06 -17.55
CA SER A 152 3.22 4.13 -18.38
C SER A 152 3.20 5.48 -17.65
N GLN A 153 2.13 5.79 -16.91
CA GLN A 153 2.04 7.02 -16.10
C GLN A 153 3.09 7.04 -14.96
N ARG A 154 3.30 5.91 -14.26
CA ARG A 154 4.35 5.75 -13.23
C ARG A 154 5.75 5.99 -13.81
N LEU A 155 5.99 5.62 -15.06
CA LEU A 155 7.23 5.86 -15.80
C LEU A 155 7.32 7.27 -16.42
N ASN A 156 6.30 8.12 -16.22
CA ASN A 156 6.17 9.41 -16.90
C ASN A 156 6.11 9.33 -18.45
N HIS A 157 5.70 8.17 -18.99
CA HIS A 157 5.45 7.97 -20.42
C HIS A 157 4.03 8.45 -20.77
N LEU A 158 3.79 9.76 -20.63
CA LEU A 158 2.44 10.35 -20.66
C LEU A 158 1.69 10.13 -21.97
N ASP A 159 2.39 10.06 -23.12
CA ASP A 159 1.76 9.80 -24.41
C ASP A 159 1.26 8.36 -24.53
N SER A 160 2.02 7.40 -24.02
CA SER A 160 1.63 5.98 -23.96
C SER A 160 0.44 5.79 -23.01
N ALA A 161 0.49 6.43 -21.85
CA ALA A 161 -0.59 6.41 -20.86
C ALA A 161 -1.89 6.96 -21.45
N GLU A 162 -1.85 8.16 -22.05
CA GLU A 162 -3.02 8.77 -22.68
C GLU A 162 -3.61 7.92 -23.80
N LYS A 163 -2.75 7.36 -24.68
CA LYS A 163 -3.17 6.49 -25.77
C LYS A 163 -3.93 5.26 -25.24
N SER A 164 -3.42 4.65 -24.19
CA SER A 164 -3.99 3.45 -23.60
C SER A 164 -5.31 3.76 -22.87
N TYR A 165 -5.38 4.84 -22.08
CA TYR A 165 -6.63 5.29 -21.46
C TYR A 165 -7.69 5.70 -22.47
N ARG A 166 -7.32 6.44 -23.53
CA ARG A 166 -8.24 6.82 -24.61
C ARG A 166 -8.83 5.60 -25.30
N ARG A 167 -8.01 4.57 -25.52
CA ARG A 167 -8.45 3.32 -26.12
C ARG A 167 -9.39 2.55 -25.16
N ALA A 168 -9.07 2.48 -23.87
CA ALA A 168 -9.93 1.87 -22.86
C ALA A 168 -11.29 2.58 -22.78
N ARG A 169 -11.30 3.94 -22.78
CA ARG A 169 -12.52 4.77 -22.79
C ARG A 169 -13.35 4.56 -24.06
N ASN A 170 -12.71 4.41 -25.22
CA ASN A 170 -13.44 4.14 -26.48
C ASN A 170 -14.14 2.78 -26.46
N LEU A 171 -13.53 1.76 -25.84
CA LEU A 171 -14.11 0.43 -25.70
C LEU A 171 -15.20 0.40 -24.59
N ALA A 172 -15.01 1.16 -23.54
CA ALA A 172 -15.93 1.27 -22.41
C ALA A 172 -16.09 2.74 -21.98
N PRO A 173 -17.05 3.48 -22.55
CA PRO A 173 -17.18 4.94 -22.33
C PRO A 173 -17.42 5.34 -20.87
N GLY A 174 -17.96 4.43 -20.04
CA GLY A 174 -18.15 4.63 -18.61
C GLY A 174 -17.00 4.09 -17.75
N ASN A 175 -15.86 3.76 -18.32
CA ASN A 175 -14.71 3.27 -17.56
C ASN A 175 -14.09 4.39 -16.73
N VAL A 176 -14.38 4.41 -15.45
CA VAL A 176 -13.97 5.46 -14.51
C VAL A 176 -12.45 5.52 -14.37
N ILE A 177 -11.74 4.37 -14.40
CA ILE A 177 -10.28 4.30 -14.32
C ILE A 177 -9.64 5.04 -15.51
N ALA A 178 -10.15 4.79 -16.72
CA ALA A 178 -9.63 5.46 -17.91
C ALA A 178 -9.90 6.97 -17.88
N ILE A 179 -11.10 7.38 -17.42
CA ILE A 179 -11.49 8.80 -17.35
C ILE A 179 -10.66 9.53 -16.30
N SER A 180 -10.54 8.99 -15.08
CA SER A 180 -9.72 9.60 -14.03
C SER A 180 -8.23 9.58 -14.36
N GLY A 181 -7.75 8.52 -15.04
CA GLY A 181 -6.38 8.44 -15.53
C GLY A 181 -6.07 9.46 -16.62
N MET A 182 -7.00 9.74 -17.52
CA MET A 182 -6.86 10.84 -18.50
C MET A 182 -6.81 12.20 -17.82
N ALA A 183 -7.62 12.41 -16.77
CA ALA A 183 -7.57 13.63 -15.98
C ALA A 183 -6.19 13.81 -15.30
N ALA A 184 -5.64 12.75 -14.71
CA ALA A 184 -4.32 12.79 -14.09
C ALA A 184 -3.20 13.07 -15.12
N VAL A 185 -3.28 12.50 -16.33
CA VAL A 185 -2.32 12.82 -17.41
C VAL A 185 -2.45 14.28 -17.85
N ALA A 186 -3.67 14.81 -17.96
CA ALA A 186 -3.92 16.22 -18.30
C ALA A 186 -3.35 17.16 -17.23
N GLU A 187 -3.51 16.83 -15.94
CA GLU A 187 -2.93 17.56 -14.82
C GLU A 187 -1.40 17.60 -14.90
N LEU A 188 -0.75 16.44 -15.12
CA LEU A 188 0.71 16.36 -15.29
C LEU A 188 1.23 17.19 -16.48
N ARG A 189 0.39 17.44 -17.49
CA ARG A 189 0.70 18.33 -18.62
C ARG A 189 0.34 19.77 -18.40
N GLY A 190 -0.28 20.11 -17.27
CA GLY A 190 -0.74 21.47 -16.95
C GLY A 190 -2.05 21.86 -17.65
N ASP A 191 -2.77 20.94 -18.28
CA ASP A 191 -4.10 21.19 -18.86
C ASP A 191 -5.20 21.03 -17.80
N VAL A 192 -5.32 22.06 -16.96
CA VAL A 192 -6.26 22.11 -15.83
C VAL A 192 -7.72 21.97 -16.29
N ASP A 193 -8.08 22.54 -17.45
CA ASP A 193 -9.44 22.48 -17.99
C ASP A 193 -9.82 21.04 -18.39
N ALA A 194 -8.92 20.32 -19.07
CA ALA A 194 -9.15 18.94 -19.44
C ALA A 194 -9.20 18.04 -18.21
N ALA A 195 -8.27 18.23 -17.24
CA ALA A 195 -8.25 17.50 -15.99
C ALA A 195 -9.55 17.66 -15.21
N THR A 196 -10.02 18.90 -15.05
CA THR A 196 -11.28 19.22 -14.33
C THR A 196 -12.49 18.60 -15.03
N ARG A 197 -12.59 18.71 -16.36
CA ARG A 197 -13.74 18.12 -17.10
C ARG A 197 -13.82 16.60 -16.95
N ASP A 198 -12.69 15.91 -17.12
CA ASP A 198 -12.67 14.45 -17.04
C ASP A 198 -12.89 14.00 -15.57
N MET A 199 -12.36 14.73 -14.58
CA MET A 199 -12.60 14.42 -13.16
C MET A 199 -14.07 14.66 -12.74
N GLN A 200 -14.73 15.70 -13.27
CA GLN A 200 -16.17 15.92 -13.09
C GLN A 200 -17.00 14.77 -13.67
N LEU A 201 -16.62 14.28 -14.85
CA LEU A 201 -17.29 13.12 -15.46
C LEU A 201 -17.06 11.85 -14.62
N ALA A 202 -15.84 11.60 -14.13
CA ALA A 202 -15.55 10.50 -13.23
C ALA A 202 -16.42 10.58 -11.97
N ARG A 203 -16.58 11.77 -11.39
CA ARG A 203 -17.43 12.02 -10.22
C ARG A 203 -18.91 11.74 -10.47
N GLN A 204 -19.42 12.07 -11.66
CA GLN A 204 -20.80 11.74 -12.05
C GLN A 204 -21.02 10.22 -12.15
N LEU A 205 -20.04 9.48 -12.67
CA LEU A 205 -20.10 8.02 -12.82
C LEU A 205 -19.90 7.27 -11.49
N SER A 206 -19.11 7.83 -10.59
CA SER A 206 -18.80 7.26 -9.28
C SER A 206 -18.95 8.32 -8.16
N PRO A 207 -20.18 8.70 -7.82
CA PRO A 207 -20.44 9.81 -6.91
C PRO A 207 -19.98 9.59 -5.47
N ASN A 208 -19.78 8.35 -5.05
CA ASN A 208 -19.36 7.99 -3.70
C ASN A 208 -17.88 7.59 -3.60
N ASP A 209 -17.11 7.70 -4.69
CA ASP A 209 -15.67 7.37 -4.67
C ASP A 209 -14.88 8.51 -3.99
N PRO A 210 -14.22 8.26 -2.84
CA PRO A 210 -13.51 9.28 -2.10
C PRO A 210 -12.24 9.76 -2.82
N VAL A 211 -11.60 8.90 -3.63
CA VAL A 211 -10.39 9.24 -4.39
C VAL A 211 -10.73 10.25 -5.49
N ILE A 212 -11.83 9.99 -6.21
CA ILE A 212 -12.30 10.92 -7.26
C ILE A 212 -12.74 12.24 -6.64
N ALA A 213 -13.42 12.19 -5.48
CA ALA A 213 -13.83 13.41 -4.77
C ALA A 213 -12.62 14.25 -4.35
N PHE A 214 -11.57 13.61 -3.82
CA PHE A 214 -10.33 14.27 -3.43
C PHE A 214 -9.62 14.92 -4.63
N ASN A 215 -9.43 14.15 -5.71
CA ASN A 215 -8.76 14.64 -6.91
C ASN A 215 -9.54 15.78 -7.59
N LEU A 216 -10.88 15.70 -7.60
CA LEU A 216 -11.68 16.80 -8.13
C LEU A 216 -11.55 18.08 -7.27
N ALA A 217 -11.59 17.96 -5.95
CA ALA A 217 -11.39 19.08 -5.03
C ALA A 217 -10.00 19.71 -5.26
N ALA A 218 -8.94 18.91 -5.35
CA ALA A 218 -7.60 19.38 -5.67
C ALA A 218 -7.54 20.14 -7.01
N ALA A 219 -8.15 19.60 -8.06
CA ALA A 219 -8.16 20.19 -9.41
C ALA A 219 -8.99 21.49 -9.47
N THR A 220 -9.99 21.66 -8.60
CA THR A 220 -10.84 22.87 -8.51
C THR A 220 -10.37 23.89 -7.49
N GLY A 221 -9.25 23.61 -6.78
CA GLY A 221 -8.72 24.47 -5.72
C GLY A 221 -9.55 24.44 -4.41
N GLU A 222 -10.43 23.45 -4.26
CA GLU A 222 -11.11 23.17 -2.99
C GLU A 222 -10.17 22.40 -2.06
N VAL A 223 -10.33 22.60 -0.75
CA VAL A 223 -9.53 21.89 0.25
C VAL A 223 -10.36 20.75 0.86
N PRO A 224 -10.08 19.48 0.52
CA PRO A 224 -10.80 18.35 1.10
C PRO A 224 -10.46 18.17 2.59
N ALA A 225 -11.34 17.53 3.35
CA ALA A 225 -11.13 17.34 4.79
C ALA A 225 -9.96 16.40 5.11
N THR A 226 -9.72 15.39 4.27
CA THR A 226 -8.62 14.41 4.46
C THR A 226 -8.29 13.73 3.13
N MET A 227 -7.06 13.23 3.01
CA MET A 227 -6.70 12.32 1.93
C MET A 227 -7.37 10.95 2.17
N PRO A 228 -7.97 10.32 1.14
CA PRO A 228 -8.56 8.99 1.27
C PRO A 228 -7.57 7.93 1.74
N ALA A 229 -8.00 7.06 2.66
CA ALA A 229 -7.16 6.01 3.23
C ALA A 229 -6.52 5.11 2.16
N ALA A 230 -7.25 4.81 1.07
CA ALA A 230 -6.72 4.01 -0.04
C ALA A 230 -5.52 4.70 -0.75
N MET A 231 -5.54 6.03 -0.89
CA MET A 231 -4.41 6.77 -1.47
C MET A 231 -3.21 6.75 -0.53
N VAL A 232 -3.42 6.98 0.76
CA VAL A 232 -2.36 6.94 1.78
C VAL A 232 -1.73 5.56 1.85
N SER A 233 -2.54 4.49 1.95
CA SER A 233 -2.04 3.10 2.01
C SER A 233 -1.23 2.74 0.77
N SER A 234 -1.73 3.03 -0.44
CA SER A 234 -1.02 2.74 -1.69
C SER A 234 0.32 3.47 -1.77
N LEU A 235 0.36 4.75 -1.38
CA LEU A 235 1.58 5.56 -1.36
C LEU A 235 2.66 4.91 -0.48
N PHE A 236 2.28 4.49 0.74
CA PHE A 236 3.22 3.94 1.69
C PHE A 236 3.56 2.47 1.45
N ASP A 237 2.66 1.68 0.89
CA ASP A 237 2.96 0.31 0.46
C ASP A 237 4.04 0.27 -0.63
N ASP A 238 4.03 1.23 -1.57
CA ASP A 238 5.05 1.35 -2.61
C ASP A 238 6.39 1.88 -2.05
N TYR A 239 6.35 2.67 -0.98
CA TYR A 239 7.51 3.36 -0.44
C TYR A 239 8.23 2.58 0.68
N ALA A 240 7.54 1.67 1.37
CA ALA A 240 8.04 0.96 2.55
C ALA A 240 9.46 0.34 2.41
N PRO A 241 9.82 -0.35 1.30
CA PRO A 241 11.13 -1.02 1.20
C PRO A 241 12.35 -0.09 1.22
N ARG A 242 12.15 1.19 0.94
CA ARG A 242 13.24 2.20 0.84
C ARG A 242 13.04 3.39 1.77
N PHE A 243 11.95 3.40 2.54
CA PHE A 243 11.53 4.51 3.39
C PHE A 243 12.64 4.98 4.34
N ASP A 244 13.20 4.09 5.15
CA ASP A 244 14.20 4.46 6.15
C ASP A 244 15.50 4.96 5.50
N LYS A 245 15.94 4.32 4.41
CA LYS A 245 17.17 4.73 3.71
C LYS A 245 17.03 6.13 3.13
N GLU A 246 15.92 6.41 2.45
CA GLU A 246 15.68 7.70 1.80
C GLU A 246 15.34 8.78 2.82
N LEU A 247 14.43 8.54 3.78
CA LEU A 247 14.02 9.57 4.73
C LEU A 247 15.11 9.93 5.74
N VAL A 248 15.73 8.93 6.35
CA VAL A 248 16.73 9.18 7.40
C VAL A 248 18.08 9.54 6.79
N GLY A 249 18.47 8.86 5.70
CA GLY A 249 19.75 9.10 5.02
C GLY A 249 19.73 10.34 4.16
N ASP A 250 18.88 10.38 3.15
CA ASP A 250 18.93 11.39 2.09
C ASP A 250 18.15 12.66 2.45
N LEU A 251 16.98 12.53 3.11
CA LEU A 251 16.10 13.65 3.40
C LEU A 251 16.28 14.26 4.80
N GLN A 252 17.15 13.69 5.64
CA GLN A 252 17.47 14.19 6.99
C GLN A 252 16.22 14.36 7.89
N TYR A 253 15.32 13.39 7.87
CA TYR A 253 14.07 13.42 8.62
C TYR A 253 14.29 13.34 10.12
N GLY A 254 14.17 14.50 10.81
CA GLY A 254 14.51 14.64 12.23
C GLY A 254 13.35 14.57 13.22
N VAL A 255 12.09 14.63 12.76
CA VAL A 255 10.90 14.73 13.63
C VAL A 255 10.76 13.56 14.62
N PRO A 256 10.88 12.27 14.21
CA PRO A 256 10.77 11.15 15.16
C PRO A 256 11.81 11.20 16.28
N ARG A 257 13.04 11.60 15.94
CA ARG A 257 14.12 11.78 16.92
C ARG A 257 13.76 12.88 17.92
N ARG A 258 13.27 14.01 17.43
CA ARG A 258 12.86 15.14 18.28
C ARG A 258 11.72 14.76 19.21
N PHE A 259 10.75 13.97 18.74
CA PHE A 259 9.69 13.44 19.59
C PHE A 259 10.24 12.54 20.71
N ALA A 260 11.14 11.62 20.37
CA ALA A 260 11.78 10.75 21.36
C ALA A 260 12.53 11.56 22.44
N GLU A 261 13.27 12.61 22.05
CA GLU A 261 13.97 13.52 22.99
C GLU A 261 12.98 14.20 23.96
N ILE A 262 11.84 14.70 23.46
CA ILE A 262 10.79 15.34 24.27
C ILE A 262 10.18 14.32 25.24
N ILE A 263 9.86 13.11 24.76
CA ILE A 263 9.26 12.04 25.59
C ILE A 263 10.22 11.62 26.70
N VAL A 264 11.49 11.36 26.37
CA VAL A 264 12.51 10.96 27.37
C VAL A 264 12.77 12.08 28.37
N GLY A 265 12.78 13.34 27.91
CA GLY A 265 12.93 14.50 28.82
C GLY A 265 11.77 14.63 29.82
N ARG A 266 10.55 14.27 29.42
CA ARG A 266 9.36 14.29 30.29
C ARG A 266 9.23 13.04 31.16
N HIS A 267 9.63 11.87 30.64
CA HIS A 267 9.57 10.56 31.29
C HIS A 267 10.96 9.92 31.36
N PRO A 268 11.88 10.43 32.20
CA PRO A 268 13.26 9.95 32.25
C PRO A 268 13.38 8.52 32.80
N ASP A 269 12.37 8.06 33.55
CA ASP A 269 12.21 6.68 34.03
C ASP A 269 11.66 5.73 32.96
N ARG A 270 11.25 6.26 31.81
CA ARG A 270 10.63 5.53 30.68
C ARG A 270 9.34 4.78 31.04
N VAL A 271 8.69 5.13 32.15
CA VAL A 271 7.36 4.62 32.51
C VAL A 271 6.32 5.48 31.78
N VAL A 272 5.91 5.05 30.59
CA VAL A 272 5.04 5.83 29.71
C VAL A 272 4.29 4.92 28.74
N ASP A 273 2.99 5.16 28.55
CA ASP A 273 2.16 4.53 27.52
C ASP A 273 2.05 5.48 26.33
N VAL A 274 2.47 5.01 25.15
CA VAL A 274 2.56 5.81 23.92
C VAL A 274 1.66 5.22 22.84
N LEU A 275 0.85 6.08 22.20
CA LEU A 275 0.12 5.78 20.96
C LEU A 275 0.79 6.54 19.80
N ASP A 276 1.34 5.82 18.85
CA ASP A 276 2.04 6.38 17.69
C ASP A 276 1.15 6.28 16.46
N LEU A 277 0.57 7.42 16.07
CA LEU A 277 -0.34 7.54 14.93
C LEU A 277 0.47 7.69 13.64
N GLY A 278 0.15 6.86 12.63
CA GLY A 278 0.93 6.78 11.39
C GLY A 278 2.36 6.37 11.70
N SER A 279 2.52 5.27 12.44
CA SER A 279 3.83 4.83 12.95
C SER A 279 4.86 4.52 11.86
N GLY A 280 4.41 4.32 10.59
CA GLY A 280 5.28 3.98 9.47
C GLY A 280 6.15 2.77 9.77
N THR A 281 7.45 2.87 9.48
CA THR A 281 8.47 1.85 9.79
C THR A 281 8.90 1.83 11.27
N GLY A 282 8.24 2.62 12.13
CA GLY A 282 8.48 2.61 13.58
C GLY A 282 9.63 3.50 14.05
N LEU A 283 9.99 4.55 13.31
CA LEU A 283 11.11 5.45 13.66
C LEU A 283 10.96 6.12 15.02
N VAL A 284 9.74 6.50 15.46
CA VAL A 284 9.52 7.06 16.79
C VAL A 284 9.93 6.03 17.84
N GLY A 285 9.49 4.78 17.72
CA GLY A 285 9.88 3.69 18.61
C GLY A 285 11.39 3.43 18.59
N LEU A 286 12.00 3.46 17.40
CA LEU A 286 13.44 3.23 17.23
C LEU A 286 14.29 4.28 17.98
N TYR A 287 13.95 5.56 17.86
CA TYR A 287 14.65 6.64 18.59
C TYR A 287 14.31 6.67 20.07
N LEU A 288 13.07 6.33 20.44
CA LEU A 288 12.64 6.25 21.83
C LEU A 288 13.36 5.10 22.57
N GLY A 289 13.60 3.98 21.86
CA GLY A 289 14.14 2.76 22.49
C GLY A 289 13.16 2.08 23.44
N PRO A 290 13.61 1.06 24.19
CA PRO A 290 12.73 0.33 25.11
C PRO A 290 12.13 1.23 26.20
N ILE A 291 10.83 1.05 26.46
CA ILE A 291 10.08 1.73 27.52
C ILE A 291 9.49 0.70 28.51
N HIS A 292 9.13 1.15 29.72
CA HIS A 292 8.51 0.31 30.74
C HIS A 292 6.97 0.39 30.74
N GLY A 293 6.38 1.06 29.74
CA GLY A 293 4.96 1.08 29.45
C GLY A 293 4.66 0.39 28.13
N THR A 294 3.61 0.83 27.47
CA THR A 294 3.12 0.24 26.23
C THR A 294 3.37 1.18 25.05
N LEU A 295 3.97 0.70 23.98
CA LEU A 295 4.08 1.40 22.70
C LEU A 295 3.16 0.72 21.69
N VAL A 296 2.17 1.45 21.20
CA VAL A 296 1.15 0.97 20.23
C VAL A 296 1.25 1.79 18.97
N GLY A 297 1.40 1.14 17.83
CA GLY A 297 1.40 1.76 16.51
C GLY A 297 0.01 1.70 15.85
N VAL A 298 -0.36 2.77 15.18
CA VAL A 298 -1.51 2.84 14.26
C VAL A 298 -0.97 3.15 12.87
N GLU A 299 -1.21 2.29 11.89
CA GLU A 299 -0.67 2.42 10.55
C GLU A 299 -1.63 1.84 9.52
N LEU A 300 -1.74 2.44 8.33
CA LEU A 300 -2.58 1.95 7.23
C LEU A 300 -1.88 0.93 6.34
N SER A 301 -0.57 1.12 6.12
CA SER A 301 0.24 0.27 5.25
C SER A 301 0.68 -1.00 5.99
N GLY A 302 0.26 -2.17 5.49
CA GLY A 302 0.72 -3.45 6.00
C GLY A 302 2.22 -3.63 5.84
N LYS A 303 2.79 -3.16 4.73
CA LYS A 303 4.24 -3.24 4.45
C LYS A 303 5.07 -2.38 5.41
N MET A 304 4.56 -1.18 5.78
CA MET A 304 5.19 -0.36 6.81
C MET A 304 5.20 -1.06 8.17
N ILE A 305 4.10 -1.70 8.55
CA ILE A 305 4.01 -2.50 9.79
C ILE A 305 5.02 -3.65 9.76
N GLU A 306 5.17 -4.35 8.64
CA GLU A 306 6.16 -5.43 8.48
C GLU A 306 7.59 -4.94 8.72
N GLU A 307 7.95 -3.75 8.22
CA GLU A 307 9.25 -3.13 8.51
C GLU A 307 9.39 -2.76 9.99
N ALA A 308 8.36 -2.12 10.58
CA ALA A 308 8.38 -1.73 11.98
C ALA A 308 8.51 -2.92 12.95
N LEU A 309 7.90 -4.07 12.63
CA LEU A 309 7.98 -5.30 13.42
C LEU A 309 9.41 -5.85 13.53
N LYS A 310 10.28 -5.59 12.54
CA LYS A 310 11.70 -6.02 12.57
C LYS A 310 12.48 -5.39 13.73
N HIS A 311 12.06 -4.23 14.23
CA HIS A 311 12.70 -3.55 15.34
C HIS A 311 12.34 -4.14 16.72
N GLY A 312 11.21 -4.85 16.84
CA GLY A 312 10.78 -5.51 18.08
C GLY A 312 10.48 -4.55 19.25
N LEU A 313 10.15 -3.28 18.99
CA LEU A 313 9.94 -2.23 19.98
C LEU A 313 8.46 -1.98 20.29
N TYR A 314 7.58 -2.19 19.31
CA TYR A 314 6.15 -1.99 19.48
C TYR A 314 5.50 -3.24 20.08
N HIS A 315 4.61 -3.03 21.04
CA HIS A 315 3.85 -4.11 21.69
C HIS A 315 2.74 -4.64 20.79
N ARG A 316 2.16 -3.77 19.96
CA ARG A 316 1.13 -4.14 18.96
C ARG A 316 0.98 -3.04 17.91
N PHE A 317 0.41 -3.43 16.76
CA PHE A 317 -0.04 -2.52 15.71
C PHE A 317 -1.54 -2.69 15.47
N HIS A 318 -2.18 -1.57 15.10
CA HIS A 318 -3.53 -1.55 14.56
C HIS A 318 -3.47 -1.06 13.12
N GLN A 319 -3.83 -1.93 12.18
CA GLN A 319 -3.89 -1.56 10.74
C GLN A 319 -5.24 -0.91 10.46
N VAL A 320 -5.37 0.36 10.81
CA VAL A 320 -6.60 1.15 10.67
C VAL A 320 -6.27 2.62 10.41
N ASN A 321 -7.26 3.39 9.94
CA ASN A 321 -7.13 4.84 9.83
C ASN A 321 -6.97 5.49 11.22
N LEU A 322 -6.09 6.47 11.33
CA LEU A 322 -5.80 7.16 12.60
C LEU A 322 -7.03 7.87 13.19
N LEU A 323 -7.92 8.43 12.35
CA LEU A 323 -9.15 9.08 12.81
C LEU A 323 -10.10 8.07 13.44
N ASP A 324 -10.21 6.89 12.84
CA ASP A 324 -11.01 5.78 13.38
C ASP A 324 -10.40 5.22 14.66
N ALA A 325 -9.06 5.05 14.69
CA ALA A 325 -8.34 4.62 15.89
C ALA A 325 -8.59 5.56 17.06
N LEU A 326 -8.44 6.86 16.85
CA LEU A 326 -8.70 7.87 17.90
C LEU A 326 -10.17 7.88 18.36
N ALA A 327 -11.11 7.73 17.41
CA ALA A 327 -12.53 7.73 17.74
C ALA A 327 -12.97 6.49 18.54
N GLN A 328 -12.33 5.34 18.31
CA GLN A 328 -12.67 4.06 18.94
C GLN A 328 -11.85 3.77 20.22
N THR A 329 -10.76 4.50 20.44
CA THR A 329 -9.94 4.33 21.66
C THR A 329 -10.66 4.90 22.88
N PRO A 330 -10.78 4.14 23.98
CA PRO A 330 -11.39 4.64 25.21
C PRO A 330 -10.66 5.87 25.78
N PRO A 331 -11.35 6.72 26.55
CA PRO A 331 -10.72 7.89 27.19
C PRO A 331 -9.59 7.52 28.16
N ALA A 332 -8.61 8.41 28.29
CA ALA A 332 -7.55 8.37 29.28
C ALA A 332 -6.72 7.07 29.27
N GLN A 333 -6.30 6.63 28.07
CA GLN A 333 -5.52 5.39 27.88
C GLN A 333 -4.00 5.63 27.80
N TYR A 334 -3.56 6.76 27.27
CA TYR A 334 -2.16 7.00 26.97
C TYR A 334 -1.63 8.26 27.66
N ASP A 335 -0.35 8.25 27.97
CA ASP A 335 0.38 9.41 28.49
C ASP A 335 0.88 10.30 27.37
N VAL A 336 1.20 9.70 26.22
CA VAL A 336 1.69 10.41 25.03
C VAL A 336 1.00 9.89 23.79
N ILE A 337 0.61 10.81 22.90
CA ILE A 337 0.22 10.51 21.53
C ILE A 337 1.20 11.21 20.59
N THR A 338 1.73 10.48 19.62
CA THR A 338 2.62 11.02 18.57
C THR A 338 1.96 10.94 17.20
N ALA A 339 2.26 11.92 16.32
CA ALA A 339 1.89 11.93 14.91
C ALA A 339 2.99 12.65 14.10
N ALA A 340 4.03 11.89 13.72
CA ALA A 340 5.22 12.40 13.03
C ALA A 340 4.99 12.40 11.51
N ASP A 341 4.84 13.56 10.89
CA ASP A 341 4.53 13.77 9.47
C ASP A 341 3.28 13.03 8.98
N VAL A 342 2.25 13.01 9.80
CA VAL A 342 0.98 12.31 9.56
C VAL A 342 -0.15 13.27 9.26
N PHE A 343 -0.23 14.38 9.97
CA PHE A 343 -1.29 15.37 9.78
C PHE A 343 -1.18 16.14 8.45
N ILE A 344 -0.09 15.96 7.73
CA ILE A 344 0.03 16.38 6.34
C ILE A 344 -0.94 15.64 5.38
N TYR A 345 -1.58 14.55 5.82
CA TYR A 345 -2.63 13.84 5.10
C TYR A 345 -4.03 14.11 5.65
N VAL A 346 -4.15 14.97 6.66
CA VAL A 346 -5.41 15.36 7.31
C VAL A 346 -5.56 16.87 7.21
N GLY A 347 -6.53 17.33 6.40
CA GLY A 347 -6.80 18.76 6.26
C GLY A 347 -7.54 19.30 7.49
N GLU A 348 -8.66 18.71 7.86
CA GLU A 348 -9.46 19.17 8.99
C GLU A 348 -9.05 18.47 10.30
N LEU A 349 -8.26 19.17 11.13
CA LEU A 349 -7.68 18.61 12.35
C LEU A 349 -8.59 18.69 13.59
N THR A 350 -9.74 19.37 13.52
CA THR A 350 -10.60 19.60 14.70
C THR A 350 -10.94 18.31 15.43
N GLN A 351 -11.43 17.30 14.69
CA GLN A 351 -11.84 16.02 15.30
C GLN A 351 -10.66 15.19 15.76
N ALA A 352 -9.56 15.20 15.00
CA ALA A 352 -8.33 14.48 15.36
C ALA A 352 -7.76 14.99 16.68
N ILE A 353 -7.65 16.32 16.85
CA ILE A 353 -7.13 16.97 18.06
C ILE A 353 -8.08 16.75 19.25
N ALA A 354 -9.40 16.89 19.05
CA ALA A 354 -10.38 16.66 20.10
C ALA A 354 -10.41 15.21 20.59
N ASN A 355 -10.33 14.24 19.68
CA ASN A 355 -10.27 12.83 20.05
C ASN A 355 -8.93 12.50 20.74
N ALA A 356 -7.81 13.03 20.28
CA ALA A 356 -6.51 12.86 20.94
C ALA A 356 -6.55 13.40 22.38
N TYR A 357 -7.17 14.57 22.60
CA TYR A 357 -7.38 15.10 23.97
C TYR A 357 -8.13 14.11 24.85
N ASN A 358 -9.22 13.51 24.37
CA ASN A 358 -10.00 12.55 25.14
C ASN A 358 -9.23 11.27 25.47
N VAL A 359 -8.43 10.78 24.53
CA VAL A 359 -7.63 9.54 24.66
C VAL A 359 -6.44 9.70 25.60
N LEU A 360 -5.90 10.90 25.74
CA LEU A 360 -4.82 11.21 26.68
C LEU A 360 -5.30 11.16 28.14
N ARG A 361 -4.45 10.70 29.04
CA ARG A 361 -4.62 10.84 30.49
C ARG A 361 -4.47 12.31 30.91
N PRO A 362 -5.03 12.74 32.06
CA PRO A 362 -4.64 14.01 32.66
C PRO A 362 -3.12 14.09 32.83
N GLY A 363 -2.51 15.21 32.49
CA GLY A 363 -1.06 15.37 32.45
C GLY A 363 -0.38 14.81 31.19
N GLY A 364 -1.12 14.16 30.30
CA GLY A 364 -0.59 13.62 29.06
C GLY A 364 -0.37 14.67 27.97
N MET A 365 0.37 14.32 26.91
CA MET A 365 0.71 15.24 25.83
C MET A 365 0.47 14.66 24.44
N LEU A 366 0.06 15.51 23.50
CA LEU A 366 0.01 15.28 22.06
C LEU A 366 1.21 15.93 21.40
N LEU A 367 1.99 15.16 20.65
CA LEU A 367 3.13 15.62 19.85
C LEU A 367 2.84 15.36 18.37
N PHE A 368 2.84 16.38 17.55
CA PHE A 368 2.64 16.21 16.10
C PHE A 368 3.40 17.26 15.29
N SER A 369 3.64 16.96 14.03
CA SER A 369 4.21 17.89 13.06
C SER A 369 3.20 18.26 11.98
N CYS A 370 3.36 19.48 11.43
CA CYS A 370 2.61 19.96 10.28
C CYS A 370 3.56 20.68 9.33
N GLU A 371 3.30 20.61 8.01
CA GLU A 371 3.86 21.57 7.06
C GLU A 371 3.26 22.96 7.34
N SER A 372 4.09 23.99 7.29
CA SER A 372 3.64 25.36 7.54
C SER A 372 3.02 26.00 6.31
N THR A 373 1.96 26.77 6.50
CA THR A 373 1.59 27.81 5.54
C THR A 373 2.52 29.01 5.71
N THR A 374 2.71 29.76 4.62
CA THR A 374 3.52 31.00 4.62
C THR A 374 2.64 32.24 4.87
N ASP A 375 3.29 33.40 5.12
CA ASP A 375 2.58 34.67 5.26
C ASP A 375 1.76 34.97 4.00
N GLY A 376 0.46 35.25 4.19
CA GLY A 376 -0.49 35.53 3.12
C GLY A 376 -1.23 34.32 2.56
N GLU A 377 -0.83 33.10 2.92
CA GLU A 377 -1.60 31.88 2.61
C GLU A 377 -2.76 31.67 3.61
N PRO A 378 -3.79 30.89 3.23
CA PRO A 378 -4.88 30.55 4.14
C PRO A 378 -4.39 29.67 5.31
N ASP A 379 -5.19 29.59 6.38
CA ASP A 379 -4.89 28.79 7.58
C ASP A 379 -4.76 27.27 7.29
N LEU A 380 -5.36 26.81 6.21
CA LEU A 380 -5.31 25.44 5.69
C LEU A 380 -5.20 25.48 4.16
N LEU A 381 -4.24 24.75 3.61
CA LEU A 381 -3.98 24.70 2.17
C LEU A 381 -3.62 23.26 1.76
N LEU A 382 -4.16 22.79 0.63
CA LEU A 382 -3.68 21.60 -0.05
C LEU A 382 -2.61 22.01 -1.06
N ARG A 383 -1.38 21.51 -0.87
CA ARG A 383 -0.24 21.74 -1.76
C ARG A 383 -0.36 20.88 -3.04
N SER A 384 0.35 21.26 -4.09
CA SER A 384 0.47 20.44 -5.32
C SER A 384 1.10 19.05 -5.08
N SER A 385 1.77 18.89 -3.94
CA SER A 385 2.26 17.57 -3.46
C SER A 385 1.16 16.67 -2.90
N ASN A 386 -0.11 17.10 -2.94
CA ASN A 386 -1.25 16.47 -2.28
C ASN A 386 -1.11 16.37 -0.74
N ARG A 387 -0.26 17.19 -0.13
CA ARG A 387 -0.14 17.32 1.32
C ARG A 387 -0.79 18.60 1.82
N PHE A 388 -1.34 18.52 3.03
CA PHE A 388 -1.94 19.68 3.70
C PHE A 388 -0.88 20.45 4.47
N ALA A 389 -0.93 21.77 4.32
CA ALA A 389 -0.18 22.72 5.15
C ALA A 389 -1.14 23.47 6.07
N HIS A 390 -0.70 23.72 7.31
CA HIS A 390 -1.49 24.35 8.36
C HIS A 390 -0.77 25.58 8.92
N SER A 391 -1.51 26.61 9.32
CA SER A 391 -0.91 27.74 10.05
C SER A 391 -0.75 27.40 11.54
N GLU A 392 0.35 27.84 12.13
CA GLU A 392 0.60 27.72 13.58
C GLU A 392 -0.54 28.31 14.41
N ARG A 393 -1.07 29.46 13.96
CA ARG A 393 -2.20 30.14 14.59
C ARG A 393 -3.46 29.28 14.62
N SER A 394 -3.79 28.63 13.52
CA SER A 394 -4.97 27.76 13.43
C SER A 394 -4.81 26.54 14.32
N VAL A 395 -3.65 25.88 14.26
CA VAL A 395 -3.35 24.70 15.08
C VAL A 395 -3.43 25.03 16.57
N ARG A 396 -2.85 26.16 17.01
CA ARG A 396 -2.96 26.61 18.40
C ARG A 396 -4.42 26.77 18.82
N ARG A 397 -5.23 27.47 18.02
CA ARG A 397 -6.65 27.68 18.29
C ARG A 397 -7.42 26.38 18.40
N LEU A 398 -7.12 25.39 17.55
CA LEU A 398 -7.77 24.05 17.61
C LEU A 398 -7.37 23.30 18.89
N CYS A 399 -6.12 23.35 19.29
CA CYS A 399 -5.68 22.74 20.55
C CYS A 399 -6.33 23.42 21.78
N GLU A 400 -6.41 24.75 21.80
CA GLU A 400 -7.10 25.51 22.85
C GLU A 400 -8.58 25.14 22.93
N ALA A 401 -9.27 25.08 21.78
CA ALA A 401 -10.68 24.69 21.68
C ALA A 401 -10.95 23.25 22.14
N ALA A 402 -10.00 22.34 21.96
CA ALA A 402 -10.09 20.97 22.46
C ALA A 402 -9.85 20.84 23.97
N GLY A 403 -9.29 21.87 24.64
CA GLY A 403 -9.06 21.92 26.08
C GLY A 403 -7.60 21.74 26.51
N PHE A 404 -6.65 21.70 25.57
CA PHE A 404 -5.23 21.74 25.92
C PHE A 404 -4.85 23.08 26.53
N ASN A 405 -4.10 23.07 27.64
CA ASN A 405 -3.78 24.27 28.42
C ASN A 405 -2.34 24.78 28.27
N THR A 406 -1.43 23.91 27.84
CA THR A 406 -0.05 24.28 27.52
C THR A 406 0.26 23.88 26.09
N ILE A 407 0.47 24.88 25.21
CA ILE A 407 0.71 24.64 23.80
C ILE A 407 2.02 25.33 23.39
N THR A 408 2.99 24.51 23.01
CA THR A 408 4.29 24.97 22.49
C THR A 408 4.36 24.60 21.00
N ILE A 409 4.71 25.57 20.17
CA ILE A 409 4.94 25.38 18.74
C ILE A 409 6.37 25.76 18.45
N GLU A 410 7.14 24.84 17.88
CA GLU A 410 8.55 24.97 17.55
C GLU A 410 8.69 24.88 16.02
N ALA A 411 9.00 25.99 15.34
CA ALA A 411 9.30 26.02 13.91
C ALA A 411 10.56 25.18 13.63
N THR A 412 10.51 24.34 12.62
CA THR A 412 11.61 23.44 12.29
C THR A 412 11.63 23.07 10.79
N THR A 413 12.74 22.58 10.31
CA THR A 413 12.79 21.83 9.05
C THR A 413 12.33 20.40 9.33
N LEU A 414 11.25 20.00 8.68
CA LEU A 414 10.71 18.62 8.83
C LEU A 414 11.65 17.61 8.15
N ARG A 415 11.99 17.88 6.91
CA ARG A 415 12.88 17.12 6.05
C ARG A 415 13.34 17.96 4.86
N ASN A 416 14.25 17.44 4.05
CA ASN A 416 14.55 18.04 2.75
C ASN A 416 13.63 17.45 1.66
N GLU A 417 13.30 18.25 0.65
CA GLU A 417 12.71 17.81 -0.62
C GLU A 417 13.67 18.17 -1.75
N GLY A 418 14.40 17.19 -2.24
CA GLY A 418 15.57 17.43 -3.07
C GLY A 418 16.60 18.24 -2.28
N GLU A 419 17.02 19.40 -2.80
CA GLU A 419 17.99 20.30 -2.14
C GLU A 419 17.32 21.36 -1.24
N ALA A 420 15.99 21.48 -1.24
CA ALA A 420 15.28 22.50 -0.49
C ALA A 420 14.74 21.97 0.85
N PRO A 421 14.91 22.73 1.97
CA PRO A 421 14.33 22.36 3.25
C PRO A 421 12.81 22.55 3.22
N LEU A 422 12.07 21.53 3.61
CA LEU A 422 10.63 21.62 3.85
C LEU A 422 10.39 22.17 5.25
N THR A 423 9.85 23.41 5.32
CA THR A 423 9.57 24.07 6.57
C THR A 423 8.25 23.62 7.17
N GLY A 424 8.24 23.48 8.47
CA GLY A 424 7.06 23.14 9.24
C GLY A 424 7.26 23.45 10.71
N PHE A 425 6.44 22.85 11.54
CA PHE A 425 6.55 23.00 12.99
C PHE A 425 6.21 21.72 13.72
N ILE A 426 6.71 21.60 14.94
CA ILE A 426 6.31 20.63 15.93
C ILE A 426 5.40 21.30 16.93
N CYS A 427 4.21 20.75 17.14
CA CYS A 427 3.29 21.17 18.19
C CYS A 427 3.34 20.17 19.33
N ARG A 428 3.53 20.68 20.55
CA ARG A 428 3.35 19.97 21.84
C ARG A 428 2.17 20.60 22.56
N ALA A 429 1.11 19.83 22.76
CA ALA A 429 -0.09 20.24 23.47
C ALA A 429 -0.31 19.33 24.68
N GLU A 430 -0.41 19.90 25.89
CA GLU A 430 -0.53 19.15 27.15
C GLU A 430 -1.96 19.25 27.69
N ARG A 431 -2.50 18.11 28.12
CA ARG A 431 -3.78 18.01 28.82
C ARG A 431 -3.56 18.27 30.31
N ALA A 432 -4.40 19.15 30.92
CA ALA A 432 -4.39 19.40 32.35
C ALA A 432 -4.69 18.15 33.18
#